data_c0f5524f916908bae9f9fc2d15fd5b66
#
_entry.id   c0f5524f916908bae9f9fc2d15fd5b66
#
_cell.length_a   1.000
_cell.length_b   1.000
_cell.length_c   1.000
_cell.angle_alpha   90.00
_cell.angle_beta   90.00
_cell.angle_gamma   90.00
#
_symmetry.space_group_name_H-M   'P 1'
#
loop_
_entity.id
_entity.type
_entity.pdbx_description
1 polymer ?
#
loop_
_entity_poly.entity_id
_entity_poly.type
_entity_poly.pdbx_seq_one_letter_code
_entity_poly.pdbx_strand_id
1 'polypeptide(L)'
;MKKAILATKVGMTQIFDEKGTLVPVTVLQAGPCVVTQVKTVANDGYSAVQVGFVDKREKLVNKPVKGHFDKAGVSYKRFVREFRLDDAENYSVKDEIKADVFAAGEKVDATAISKGKGFQGAIKRHGQSRGPMAHGSKYHRHAGSNGPATTPGRVFKGKHMPGHMGHVQAV
;
A
#
# COMPACT_ATOMS: atom_id res chain seq x y z
N MET A 1 4.62 -19.76 8.30
CA MET A 1 5.17 -19.35 6.98
C MET A 1 4.59 -18.00 6.61
N LYS A 2 5.41 -17.05 6.20
CA LYS A 2 4.95 -15.76 5.67
C LYS A 2 4.54 -15.96 4.23
N LYS A 3 3.36 -15.48 3.85
CA LYS A 3 2.85 -15.51 2.48
C LYS A 3 2.77 -14.09 1.95
N ALA A 4 3.06 -13.87 0.69
CA ALA A 4 2.97 -12.54 0.06
C ALA A 4 2.63 -12.66 -1.42
N ILE A 5 1.83 -11.70 -1.93
CA ILE A 5 1.44 -11.63 -3.33
C ILE A 5 1.18 -10.18 -3.73
N LEU A 6 1.38 -9.85 -4.99
CA LEU A 6 0.93 -8.58 -5.55
C LEU A 6 -0.48 -8.71 -6.11
N ALA A 7 -1.30 -7.70 -5.84
CA ALA A 7 -2.69 -7.68 -6.29
C ALA A 7 -3.11 -6.30 -6.81
N THR A 8 -4.12 -6.29 -7.66
CA THR A 8 -4.78 -5.06 -8.12
C THR A 8 -6.19 -5.01 -7.52
N LYS A 9 -6.55 -3.87 -6.94
CA LYS A 9 -7.92 -3.64 -6.48
C LYS A 9 -8.85 -3.46 -7.68
N VAL A 10 -9.80 -4.37 -7.83
CA VAL A 10 -10.84 -4.30 -8.88
C VAL A 10 -11.97 -3.38 -8.43
N GLY A 11 -12.44 -3.54 -7.19
CA GLY A 11 -13.54 -2.74 -6.67
C GLY A 11 -13.97 -3.17 -5.28
N MET A 12 -15.14 -2.70 -4.88
CA MET A 12 -15.81 -3.13 -3.65
C MET A 12 -17.23 -3.59 -3.98
N THR A 13 -17.68 -4.60 -3.27
CA THR A 13 -19.04 -5.13 -3.35
C THR A 13 -19.47 -5.64 -1.97
N GLN A 14 -20.58 -6.31 -1.92
CA GLN A 14 -21.10 -6.93 -0.71
C GLN A 14 -21.53 -8.37 -1.02
N ILE A 15 -21.39 -9.22 -0.05
CA ILE A 15 -21.84 -10.62 -0.11
C ILE A 15 -22.67 -10.92 1.12
N PHE A 16 -23.52 -11.94 1.06
CA PHE A 16 -24.23 -12.45 2.21
C PHE A 16 -23.51 -13.72 2.71
N ASP A 17 -23.36 -13.81 4.02
CA ASP A 17 -22.89 -15.05 4.64
C ASP A 17 -24.03 -16.08 4.74
N GLU A 18 -23.73 -17.28 5.20
CA GLU A 18 -24.71 -18.37 5.38
C GLU A 18 -25.85 -18.01 6.36
N LYS A 19 -25.63 -17.02 7.22
CA LYS A 19 -26.63 -16.52 8.19
C LYS A 19 -27.46 -15.35 7.63
N GLY A 20 -27.23 -14.96 6.37
CA GLY A 20 -27.88 -13.82 5.75
C GLY A 20 -27.34 -12.46 6.18
N THR A 21 -26.20 -12.42 6.88
CA THR A 21 -25.54 -11.16 7.27
C THR A 21 -24.82 -10.56 6.07
N LEU A 22 -25.04 -9.28 5.81
CA LEU A 22 -24.37 -8.54 4.74
C LEU A 22 -22.93 -8.21 5.13
N VAL A 23 -21.98 -8.69 4.35
CA VAL A 23 -20.54 -8.48 4.55
C VAL A 23 -19.98 -7.61 3.43
N PRO A 24 -19.47 -6.40 3.72
CA PRO A 24 -18.77 -5.60 2.71
C PRO A 24 -17.41 -6.20 2.38
N VAL A 25 -17.11 -6.35 1.09
CA VAL A 25 -15.87 -6.97 0.62
C VAL A 25 -15.15 -6.11 -0.40
N THR A 26 -13.83 -6.16 -0.38
CA THR A 26 -12.97 -5.62 -1.43
C THR A 26 -12.51 -6.74 -2.35
N VAL A 27 -12.76 -6.60 -3.63
CA VAL A 27 -12.33 -7.57 -4.65
C VAL A 27 -10.94 -7.21 -5.12
N LEU A 28 -10.02 -8.15 -4.97
CA LEU A 28 -8.64 -8.04 -5.41
C LEU A 28 -8.34 -9.11 -6.47
N GLN A 29 -7.72 -8.72 -7.57
CA GLN A 29 -7.11 -9.66 -8.51
C GLN A 29 -5.68 -9.92 -8.04
N ALA A 30 -5.45 -11.07 -7.41
CA ALA A 30 -4.16 -11.47 -6.87
C ALA A 30 -3.42 -12.39 -7.86
N GLY A 31 -2.27 -11.95 -8.32
CA GLY A 31 -1.44 -12.69 -9.27
C GLY A 31 -2.05 -12.83 -10.69
N PRO A 32 -1.48 -13.72 -11.53
CA PRO A 32 -0.27 -14.47 -11.28
C PRO A 32 0.97 -13.59 -11.15
N CYS A 33 1.79 -13.85 -10.13
CA CYS A 33 3.09 -13.20 -9.94
C CYS A 33 4.18 -14.18 -10.36
N VAL A 34 5.10 -13.75 -11.21
CA VAL A 34 6.20 -14.61 -11.69
C VAL A 34 7.47 -14.28 -10.92
N VAL A 35 8.15 -15.31 -10.42
CA VAL A 35 9.44 -15.16 -9.74
C VAL A 35 10.50 -14.77 -10.76
N THR A 36 11.14 -13.62 -10.55
CA THR A 36 12.18 -13.07 -11.41
C THR A 36 13.59 -13.31 -10.87
N GLN A 37 13.71 -13.39 -9.54
CA GLN A 37 14.98 -13.67 -8.87
C GLN A 37 14.71 -14.24 -7.47
N VAL A 38 15.54 -15.18 -7.06
CA VAL A 38 15.63 -15.67 -5.68
C VAL A 38 16.92 -15.15 -5.07
N LYS A 39 16.82 -14.51 -3.91
CA LYS A 39 17.94 -13.96 -3.15
C LYS A 39 18.24 -14.87 -1.98
N THR A 40 19.53 -15.16 -1.81
CA THR A 40 20.05 -16.04 -0.77
C THR A 40 20.99 -15.30 0.16
N VAL A 41 21.12 -15.78 1.39
CA VAL A 41 22.02 -15.18 2.39
C VAL A 41 23.48 -15.20 1.90
N ALA A 42 23.89 -16.22 1.16
CA ALA A 42 25.27 -16.37 0.66
C ALA A 42 25.64 -15.29 -0.36
N ASN A 43 24.72 -14.92 -1.26
CA ASN A 43 25.00 -13.98 -2.36
C ASN A 43 24.57 -12.55 -2.04
N ASP A 44 23.40 -12.38 -1.40
CA ASP A 44 22.75 -11.09 -1.23
C ASP A 44 22.73 -10.63 0.25
N GLY A 45 23.14 -11.49 1.18
CA GLY A 45 23.13 -11.22 2.62
C GLY A 45 21.75 -11.35 3.29
N TYR A 46 20.72 -11.70 2.54
CA TYR A 46 19.36 -11.95 3.06
C TYR A 46 18.58 -12.88 2.14
N SER A 47 17.55 -13.52 2.68
CA SER A 47 16.66 -14.42 1.94
C SER A 47 15.40 -13.67 1.50
N ALA A 48 15.12 -13.68 0.19
CA ALA A 48 13.93 -13.03 -0.38
C ALA A 48 13.59 -13.59 -1.77
N VAL A 49 12.33 -13.44 -2.15
CA VAL A 49 11.84 -13.75 -3.50
C VAL A 49 11.44 -12.45 -4.19
N GLN A 50 12.04 -12.18 -5.33
CA GLN A 50 11.64 -11.07 -6.18
C GLN A 50 10.58 -11.55 -7.17
N VAL A 51 9.44 -10.87 -7.20
CA VAL A 51 8.32 -11.21 -8.08
C VAL A 51 7.96 -10.07 -9.01
N GLY A 52 7.56 -10.42 -10.22
CA GLY A 52 7.04 -9.53 -11.25
C GLY A 52 5.54 -9.69 -11.42
N PHE A 53 4.81 -8.58 -11.59
CA PHE A 53 3.36 -8.55 -11.73
C PHE A 53 2.92 -7.56 -12.81
N VAL A 54 1.89 -7.90 -13.57
CA VAL A 54 1.34 -7.17 -14.73
C VAL A 54 2.36 -7.01 -15.87
N ASP A 55 2.00 -7.45 -17.06
CA ASP A 55 2.86 -7.36 -18.23
C ASP A 55 3.08 -5.92 -18.68
N LYS A 56 4.26 -5.64 -19.18
CA LYS A 56 4.67 -4.35 -19.72
C LYS A 56 5.17 -4.51 -21.15
N ARG A 57 4.74 -3.64 -22.05
CA ARG A 57 5.19 -3.65 -23.44
C ARG A 57 6.69 -3.39 -23.54
N GLU A 58 7.40 -4.16 -24.34
CA GLU A 58 8.86 -4.09 -24.50
C GLU A 58 9.38 -2.68 -24.80
N LYS A 59 8.71 -1.93 -25.70
CA LYS A 59 9.08 -0.56 -26.06
C LYS A 59 9.09 0.44 -24.90
N LEU A 60 8.48 0.10 -23.76
CA LEU A 60 8.44 0.92 -22.55
C LEU A 60 9.48 0.49 -21.51
N VAL A 61 10.32 -0.50 -21.84
CA VAL A 61 11.31 -1.06 -20.92
C VAL A 61 12.69 -0.51 -21.26
N ASN A 62 13.38 0.03 -20.27
CA ASN A 62 14.74 0.52 -20.41
C ASN A 62 15.76 -0.64 -20.54
N LYS A 63 16.88 -0.43 -21.24
CA LYS A 63 17.90 -1.46 -21.47
C LYS A 63 18.36 -2.21 -20.21
N PRO A 64 18.68 -1.55 -19.06
CA PRO A 64 19.10 -2.28 -17.85
C PRO A 64 18.01 -3.22 -17.31
N VAL A 65 16.75 -2.74 -17.30
CA VAL A 65 15.60 -3.53 -16.83
C VAL A 65 15.30 -4.67 -17.81
N LYS A 66 15.47 -4.45 -19.14
CA LYS A 66 15.37 -5.50 -20.15
C LYS A 66 16.35 -6.62 -19.86
N GLY A 67 17.63 -6.30 -19.66
CA GLY A 67 18.66 -7.28 -19.35
C GLY A 67 18.38 -8.09 -18.08
N HIS A 68 17.76 -7.47 -17.06
CA HIS A 68 17.33 -8.17 -15.85
C HIS A 68 16.29 -9.25 -16.13
N PHE A 69 15.24 -8.93 -16.90
CA PHE A 69 14.20 -9.89 -17.27
C PHE A 69 14.67 -10.93 -18.27
N ASP A 70 15.51 -10.53 -19.24
CA ASP A 70 16.10 -11.45 -20.21
C ASP A 70 16.98 -12.50 -19.52
N LYS A 71 17.77 -12.10 -18.50
CA LYS A 71 18.54 -13.03 -17.67
C LYS A 71 17.66 -14.03 -16.94
N ALA A 72 16.50 -13.59 -16.45
CA ALA A 72 15.50 -14.46 -15.80
C ALA A 72 14.71 -15.32 -16.81
N GLY A 73 14.71 -14.93 -18.09
CA GLY A 73 13.92 -15.57 -19.14
C GLY A 73 12.41 -15.44 -18.91
N VAL A 74 11.97 -14.27 -18.40
CA VAL A 74 10.58 -13.95 -18.03
C VAL A 74 10.12 -12.74 -18.84
N SER A 75 8.82 -12.68 -19.16
CA SER A 75 8.23 -11.50 -19.81
C SER A 75 8.39 -10.24 -18.95
N TYR A 76 8.49 -9.07 -19.61
CA TYR A 76 8.68 -7.81 -18.91
C TYR A 76 7.47 -7.47 -18.05
N LYS A 77 7.70 -7.19 -16.76
CA LYS A 77 6.65 -6.87 -15.80
C LYS A 77 6.68 -5.40 -15.41
N ARG A 78 5.50 -4.87 -15.10
CA ARG A 78 5.34 -3.47 -14.70
C ARG A 78 5.75 -3.21 -13.26
N PHE A 79 5.40 -4.12 -12.37
CA PHE A 79 5.70 -4.02 -10.95
C PHE A 79 6.65 -5.13 -10.56
N VAL A 80 7.73 -4.76 -9.90
CA VAL A 80 8.71 -5.69 -9.34
C VAL A 80 8.85 -5.38 -7.88
N ARG A 81 8.70 -6.39 -7.02
CA ARG A 81 8.83 -6.26 -5.56
C ARG A 81 9.52 -7.47 -4.99
N GLU A 82 10.19 -7.27 -3.87
CA GLU A 82 10.82 -8.33 -3.10
C GLU A 82 10.03 -8.60 -1.84
N PHE A 83 9.87 -9.87 -1.55
CA PHE A 83 9.27 -10.36 -0.31
C PHE A 83 10.31 -11.17 0.46
N ARG A 84 10.58 -10.76 1.68
CA ARG A 84 11.42 -11.53 2.61
C ARG A 84 10.60 -12.67 3.18
N LEU A 85 10.84 -13.86 2.65
CA LEU A 85 10.17 -15.09 3.04
C LEU A 85 11.18 -16.01 3.72
N ASP A 86 10.74 -16.72 4.75
CA ASP A 86 11.59 -17.64 5.49
C ASP A 86 11.91 -18.91 4.64
N ASP A 87 11.05 -19.20 3.66
CA ASP A 87 11.08 -20.33 2.74
C ASP A 87 11.45 -19.93 1.29
N ALA A 88 12.16 -18.83 1.12
CA ALA A 88 12.54 -18.31 -0.21
C ALA A 88 13.34 -19.30 -1.05
N GLU A 89 14.06 -20.24 -0.42
CA GLU A 89 14.85 -21.28 -1.09
C GLU A 89 13.99 -22.32 -1.83
N ASN A 90 12.70 -22.44 -1.47
CA ASN A 90 11.78 -23.34 -2.12
C ASN A 90 11.26 -22.83 -3.47
N TYR A 91 11.52 -21.56 -3.78
CA TYR A 91 11.08 -20.95 -5.03
C TYR A 91 12.17 -20.99 -6.08
N SER A 92 11.77 -21.23 -7.32
CA SER A 92 12.65 -21.18 -8.49
C SER A 92 12.29 -20.00 -9.39
N VAL A 93 13.26 -19.51 -10.16
CA VAL A 93 13.01 -18.48 -11.17
C VAL A 93 12.01 -19.03 -12.20
N LYS A 94 11.02 -18.24 -12.60
CA LYS A 94 9.84 -18.54 -13.43
C LYS A 94 8.66 -19.19 -12.71
N ASP A 95 8.77 -19.54 -11.44
CA ASP A 95 7.60 -20.04 -10.70
C ASP A 95 6.48 -19.00 -10.67
N GLU A 96 5.24 -19.45 -10.71
CA GLU A 96 4.07 -18.61 -10.63
C GLU A 96 3.41 -18.70 -9.25
N ILE A 97 3.27 -17.55 -8.59
CA ILE A 97 2.52 -17.42 -7.33
C ILE A 97 1.13 -16.92 -7.66
N LYS A 98 0.11 -17.70 -7.30
CA LYS A 98 -1.31 -17.42 -7.54
C LYS A 98 -2.06 -17.21 -6.22
N ALA A 99 -3.33 -16.84 -6.31
CA ALA A 99 -4.18 -16.56 -5.15
C ALA A 99 -4.41 -17.79 -4.24
N ASP A 100 -4.21 -18.99 -4.75
CA ASP A 100 -4.34 -20.28 -4.05
C ASP A 100 -3.35 -20.46 -2.89
N VAL A 101 -2.32 -19.64 -2.81
CA VAL A 101 -1.43 -19.55 -1.64
C VAL A 101 -2.20 -19.22 -0.37
N PHE A 102 -3.33 -18.50 -0.47
CA PHE A 102 -4.16 -18.08 0.66
C PHE A 102 -5.38 -18.98 0.80
N ALA A 103 -5.72 -19.33 2.03
CA ALA A 103 -6.91 -20.11 2.37
C ALA A 103 -8.08 -19.20 2.76
N ALA A 104 -9.31 -19.67 2.55
CA ALA A 104 -10.50 -18.96 3.00
C ALA A 104 -10.50 -18.82 4.53
N GLY A 105 -10.86 -17.64 5.03
CA GLY A 105 -10.84 -17.31 6.46
C GLY A 105 -9.48 -16.89 7.01
N GLU A 106 -8.42 -16.89 6.22
CA GLU A 106 -7.10 -16.41 6.62
C GLU A 106 -7.09 -14.87 6.73
N LYS A 107 -6.50 -14.36 7.81
CA LYS A 107 -6.33 -12.90 7.99
C LYS A 107 -5.09 -12.45 7.24
N VAL A 108 -5.24 -11.37 6.48
CA VAL A 108 -4.17 -10.81 5.65
C VAL A 108 -4.03 -9.31 5.90
N ASP A 109 -2.81 -8.82 5.81
CA ASP A 109 -2.51 -7.39 5.79
C ASP A 109 -2.40 -6.91 4.34
N ALA A 110 -2.97 -5.75 4.04
CA ALA A 110 -2.94 -5.19 2.70
C ALA A 110 -2.24 -3.82 2.71
N THR A 111 -1.08 -3.76 2.07
CA THR A 111 -0.31 -2.52 1.93
C THR A 111 -0.59 -1.88 0.57
N ALA A 112 -1.05 -0.64 0.57
CA ALA A 112 -1.34 0.10 -0.65
C ALA A 112 -1.08 1.61 -0.51
N ILE A 113 -1.04 2.31 -1.65
CA ILE A 113 -1.02 3.77 -1.67
C ILE A 113 -2.47 4.27 -1.57
N SER A 114 -2.74 5.05 -0.53
CA SER A 114 -4.06 5.65 -0.30
C SER A 114 -4.39 6.72 -1.35
N LYS A 115 -5.68 6.98 -1.56
CA LYS A 115 -6.11 8.06 -2.47
C LYS A 115 -5.62 9.41 -1.96
N GLY A 116 -5.03 10.22 -2.83
CA GLY A 116 -4.65 11.59 -2.54
C GLY A 116 -5.87 12.47 -2.29
N LYS A 117 -5.79 13.36 -1.29
CA LYS A 117 -6.84 14.32 -0.92
C LYS A 117 -6.36 15.76 -1.03
N GLY A 118 -5.16 15.97 -1.57
CA GLY A 118 -4.54 17.29 -1.72
C GLY A 118 -4.22 17.94 -0.37
N PHE A 119 -4.13 19.26 -0.35
CA PHE A 119 -3.93 20.03 0.86
C PHE A 119 -5.24 20.14 1.64
N GLN A 120 -5.25 19.69 2.89
CA GLN A 120 -6.45 19.71 3.74
C GLN A 120 -6.22 20.51 5.02
N GLY A 121 -7.29 21.14 5.52
CA GLY A 121 -7.32 21.79 6.82
C GLY A 121 -7.21 20.80 7.98
N ALA A 122 -6.84 21.31 9.15
CA ALA A 122 -6.63 20.50 10.35
C ALA A 122 -7.85 19.70 10.78
N ILE A 123 -9.06 20.21 10.55
CA ILE A 123 -10.32 19.53 10.87
C ILE A 123 -10.43 18.21 10.10
N LYS A 124 -10.25 18.23 8.78
CA LYS A 124 -10.34 17.01 7.96
C LYS A 124 -9.14 16.12 8.12
N ARG A 125 -7.95 16.72 8.24
CA ARG A 125 -6.68 15.97 8.30
C ARG A 125 -6.48 15.24 9.62
N HIS A 126 -6.90 15.86 10.74
CA HIS A 126 -6.66 15.37 12.10
C HIS A 126 -7.91 15.17 12.94
N GLY A 127 -9.10 15.30 12.35
CA GLY A 127 -10.36 15.11 13.07
C GLY A 127 -10.65 16.16 14.14
N GLN A 128 -10.08 17.37 14.02
CA GLN A 128 -10.33 18.45 14.99
C GLN A 128 -11.78 18.96 14.92
N SER A 129 -12.30 19.45 16.04
CA SER A 129 -13.61 20.05 16.11
C SER A 129 -13.67 21.36 15.34
N ARG A 130 -14.78 21.62 14.67
CA ARG A 130 -15.08 22.91 14.04
C ARG A 130 -15.62 23.90 15.07
N GLY A 131 -15.55 25.18 14.76
CA GLY A 131 -16.19 26.23 15.54
C GLY A 131 -17.72 26.21 15.41
N PRO A 132 -18.44 26.99 16.24
CA PRO A 132 -19.90 27.12 16.16
C PRO A 132 -20.38 27.58 14.79
N MET A 133 -21.51 27.04 14.32
CA MET A 133 -22.10 27.36 13.02
C MET A 133 -23.23 28.35 13.12
N ALA A 134 -23.65 28.71 14.35
CA ALA A 134 -24.73 29.61 14.67
C ALA A 134 -24.29 30.70 15.66
N HIS A 135 -25.24 31.50 16.16
CA HIS A 135 -25.02 32.57 17.14
C HIS A 135 -24.02 33.64 16.69
N GLY A 136 -23.97 33.94 15.37
CA GLY A 136 -23.12 34.99 14.80
C GLY A 136 -21.60 34.65 14.75
N SER A 137 -21.24 33.41 15.04
CA SER A 137 -19.85 32.99 14.94
C SER A 137 -19.35 33.09 13.50
N LYS A 138 -18.18 33.67 13.31
CA LYS A 138 -17.43 33.67 12.03
C LYS A 138 -16.31 32.64 12.01
N TYR A 139 -16.15 31.89 13.10
CA TYR A 139 -15.11 30.89 13.28
C TYR A 139 -15.65 29.50 12.97
N HIS A 140 -15.61 29.08 11.72
CA HIS A 140 -16.19 27.79 11.29
C HIS A 140 -15.14 26.68 11.19
N ARG A 141 -14.24 26.77 10.22
CA ARG A 141 -13.25 25.72 9.92
C ARG A 141 -11.80 26.22 10.01
N HIS A 142 -11.54 27.12 10.94
CA HIS A 142 -10.22 27.67 11.18
C HIS A 142 -9.34 26.69 11.97
N ALA A 143 -8.03 26.80 11.79
CA ALA A 143 -7.04 25.93 12.42
C ALA A 143 -6.90 26.13 13.95
N GLY A 144 -7.38 27.26 14.47
CA GLY A 144 -7.25 27.62 15.88
C GLY A 144 -5.90 28.25 16.22
N SER A 145 -5.75 28.58 17.50
CA SER A 145 -4.51 29.14 18.03
C SER A 145 -3.34 28.19 17.93
N ASN A 146 -2.16 28.73 17.66
CA ASN A 146 -0.91 27.96 17.68
C ASN A 146 -0.29 27.80 19.07
N GLY A 147 -0.85 28.48 20.06
CA GLY A 147 -0.39 28.42 21.46
C GLY A 147 -0.36 29.81 22.12
N PRO A 148 0.04 29.88 23.40
CA PRO A 148 0.25 31.12 24.11
C PRO A 148 1.46 31.89 23.57
N ALA A 149 1.48 33.21 23.78
CA ALA A 149 2.48 34.11 23.18
C ALA A 149 3.83 34.11 23.94
N THR A 150 3.86 34.67 25.15
CA THR A 150 5.10 34.95 25.88
C THR A 150 5.81 33.67 26.36
N THR A 151 5.07 32.73 26.90
CA THR A 151 5.58 31.43 27.32
C THR A 151 4.67 30.35 26.77
N PRO A 152 5.15 29.44 25.92
CA PRO A 152 6.54 29.08 25.61
C PRO A 152 7.20 29.92 24.48
N GLY A 153 6.56 30.94 23.90
CA GLY A 153 7.11 31.75 22.80
C GLY A 153 7.38 30.99 21.48
N ARG A 154 6.79 29.80 21.34
CA ARG A 154 6.96 28.91 20.18
C ARG A 154 5.75 28.01 19.98
N VAL A 155 5.60 27.42 18.81
CA VAL A 155 4.66 26.33 18.55
C VAL A 155 5.33 25.02 18.94
N PHE A 156 4.63 24.20 19.71
CA PHE A 156 5.17 22.91 20.14
C PHE A 156 5.33 21.93 18.96
N LYS A 157 6.33 21.06 19.08
CA LYS A 157 6.54 19.95 18.15
C LYS A 157 5.30 19.04 18.14
N GLY A 158 4.93 18.56 16.95
CA GLY A 158 3.76 17.67 16.80
C GLY A 158 2.42 18.40 16.75
N LYS A 159 2.36 19.74 16.75
CA LYS A 159 1.12 20.49 16.54
C LYS A 159 0.44 20.06 15.24
N HIS A 160 -0.82 19.64 15.33
CA HIS A 160 -1.62 19.25 14.18
C HIS A 160 -1.97 20.48 13.32
N MET A 161 -1.40 20.57 12.14
CA MET A 161 -1.58 21.66 11.19
C MET A 161 -2.14 21.22 9.85
N PRO A 162 -2.69 22.13 9.03
CA PRO A 162 -3.04 21.83 7.65
C PRO A 162 -1.85 21.29 6.85
N GLY A 163 -2.13 20.52 5.82
CA GLY A 163 -1.09 20.01 4.95
C GLY A 163 -1.59 18.92 3.99
N HIS A 164 -0.66 18.29 3.30
CA HIS A 164 -0.94 17.19 2.39
C HIS A 164 -1.60 16.03 3.13
N MET A 165 -2.67 15.50 2.55
CA MET A 165 -3.42 14.35 3.07
C MET A 165 -3.60 13.30 1.98
N GLY A 166 -3.45 12.03 2.36
CA GLY A 166 -3.54 10.92 1.42
C GLY A 166 -2.29 10.78 0.54
N HIS A 167 -2.36 9.91 -0.47
CA HIS A 167 -1.24 9.52 -1.33
C HIS A 167 -0.01 9.07 -0.53
N VAL A 168 -0.26 8.35 0.53
CA VAL A 168 0.76 7.74 1.41
C VAL A 168 0.53 6.25 1.49
N GLN A 169 1.59 5.52 1.78
CA GLN A 169 1.51 4.09 2.05
C GLN A 169 0.70 3.87 3.32
N ALA A 170 -0.28 2.98 3.23
CA ALA A 170 -1.12 2.54 4.34
C ALA A 170 -1.18 1.01 4.35
N VAL A 171 -1.26 0.45 5.54
CA VAL A 171 -1.42 -0.98 5.82
C VAL A 171 -2.77 -1.20 6.46
#